data_a3f29f27c309f20a19ddca308d08723a
#
_entry.id   a3f29f27c309f20a19ddca308d08723a
#
_cell.length_a   1.000
_cell.length_b   1.000
_cell.length_c   1.000
_cell.angle_alpha   90.00
_cell.angle_beta   90.00
_cell.angle_gamma   90.00
#
_symmetry.space_group_name_H-M   'P 1'
#
loop_
_entity.id
_entity.type
_entity.pdbx_description
1 polymer ?
#
loop_
_entity_poly.entity_id
_entity_poly.type
_entity_poly.pdbx_seq_one_letter_code
_entity_poly.pdbx_strand_id
1 'polypeptide(L)'
;MTATLLEDLEARGLVHNSTDRDHLGARLAAGPVSVYYGCDPSADSLHIGNLIGLLVLRRFQDAGHRPVALAGGATGMVGDPSGRSEERNLLDADTLDANVAAIKAQMARILDFDDGRAVLVDNRDWTADVTLLDFMRHVGKHVTVNQMLARESVRARLASEQGISYTEFSYMLLQAHDYLWLNENLGVELQIGGSDQWGNIVSGIDLVRRVRGRAVHGLSWPLITAPDGSKVGKTTGARVWLDPAKTTPYRFYQHWMQVDDRDVRDYLAKFTLLPTAEVDELAADHQEAPERRRGQRALAGEATRLVHGQAAARAAEQASEILFGGSPVEAGAAALAAVAGEVPRAPLPSDAELAAGADLVPLLVEAGLASSKGDARRSLEQGAVSVNGDRVEPGREIRADDVLHGRHVVLRKGKKSYAVLVRDEGEENSPKPGSQVDAP
;
A
#
# COMPACT_ATOMS: atom_id res chain seq x y z
N MET A 1 26.56 -20.61 1.97
CA MET A 1 25.55 -21.02 0.97
C MET A 1 24.45 -19.99 1.06
N THR A 2 24.03 -19.39 -0.04
CA THR A 2 22.83 -18.51 -0.05
C THR A 2 21.60 -19.36 0.23
N ALA A 3 20.74 -18.91 1.13
CA ALA A 3 19.47 -19.57 1.43
C ALA A 3 18.64 -19.73 0.15
N THR A 4 17.93 -20.84 0.01
CA THR A 4 16.96 -21.03 -1.08
C THR A 4 15.79 -20.06 -0.91
N LEU A 5 15.04 -19.79 -1.99
CA LEU A 5 13.85 -18.92 -1.92
C LEU A 5 12.86 -19.39 -0.84
N LEU A 6 12.61 -20.70 -0.75
CA LEU A 6 11.68 -21.25 0.24
C LEU A 6 12.17 -21.05 1.67
N GLU A 7 13.47 -21.24 1.92
CA GLU A 7 14.10 -20.96 3.22
C GLU A 7 14.03 -19.46 3.58
N ASP A 8 14.22 -18.55 2.60
CA ASP A 8 14.06 -17.11 2.83
C ASP A 8 12.62 -16.77 3.19
N LEU A 9 11.63 -17.31 2.48
CA LEU A 9 10.21 -17.10 2.78
C LEU A 9 9.85 -17.62 4.19
N GLU A 10 10.41 -18.76 4.60
CA GLU A 10 10.22 -19.33 5.95
C GLU A 10 10.85 -18.45 7.03
N ALA A 11 12.08 -18.01 6.83
CA ALA A 11 12.78 -17.12 7.76
C ALA A 11 12.05 -15.78 7.97
N ARG A 12 11.26 -15.35 6.96
CA ARG A 12 10.41 -14.16 7.02
C ARG A 12 9.03 -14.42 7.62
N GLY A 13 8.70 -15.67 7.97
CA GLY A 13 7.35 -16.02 8.43
C GLY A 13 6.28 -15.91 7.33
N LEU A 14 6.67 -16.10 6.07
CA LEU A 14 5.80 -16.02 4.89
C LEU A 14 5.34 -17.41 4.40
N VAL A 15 5.55 -18.47 5.19
CA VAL A 15 5.04 -19.81 4.93
C VAL A 15 4.15 -20.25 6.08
N HIS A 16 2.86 -20.49 5.79
CA HIS A 16 1.87 -21.02 6.72
C HIS A 16 1.44 -22.43 6.34
N ASN A 17 0.94 -22.59 5.10
CA ASN A 17 0.64 -23.89 4.51
C ASN A 17 1.41 -24.02 3.20
N SER A 18 1.83 -25.22 2.91
CA SER A 18 2.41 -25.63 1.63
C SER A 18 1.88 -27.00 1.24
N THR A 19 1.77 -27.26 -0.05
CA THR A 19 1.77 -28.63 -0.55
C THR A 19 3.10 -29.27 -0.19
N ASP A 20 3.37 -30.50 -0.64
CA ASP A 20 4.62 -31.21 -0.38
C ASP A 20 5.84 -30.25 -0.48
N ARG A 21 6.37 -29.88 0.71
CA ARG A 21 7.40 -28.84 0.86
C ARG A 21 8.71 -29.25 0.16
N ASP A 22 9.10 -30.51 0.29
CA ASP A 22 10.36 -30.99 -0.26
C ASP A 22 10.28 -31.04 -1.79
N HIS A 23 9.15 -31.47 -2.33
CA HIS A 23 8.89 -31.49 -3.77
C HIS A 23 8.81 -30.05 -4.33
N LEU A 24 8.13 -29.11 -3.65
CA LEU A 24 8.09 -27.71 -4.06
C LEU A 24 9.49 -27.08 -4.03
N GLY A 25 10.28 -27.31 -2.96
CA GLY A 25 11.65 -26.82 -2.85
C GLY A 25 12.55 -27.36 -3.97
N ALA A 26 12.48 -28.67 -4.24
CA ALA A 26 13.22 -29.29 -5.35
C ALA A 26 12.78 -28.70 -6.71
N ARG A 27 11.47 -28.46 -6.93
CA ARG A 27 10.95 -27.90 -8.17
C ARG A 27 11.43 -26.46 -8.38
N LEU A 28 11.41 -25.61 -7.34
CA LEU A 28 11.92 -24.25 -7.39
C LEU A 28 13.43 -24.20 -7.69
N ALA A 29 14.19 -25.11 -7.11
CA ALA A 29 15.63 -25.21 -7.36
C ALA A 29 15.98 -25.73 -8.78
N ALA A 30 15.09 -26.48 -9.41
CA ALA A 30 15.31 -27.09 -10.72
C ALA A 30 15.21 -26.11 -11.90
N GLY A 31 14.67 -24.90 -11.69
CA GLY A 31 14.56 -23.86 -12.71
C GLY A 31 13.31 -22.99 -12.58
N PRO A 32 13.09 -22.06 -13.52
CA PRO A 32 11.97 -21.13 -13.46
C PRO A 32 10.61 -21.81 -13.32
N VAL A 33 9.76 -21.27 -12.45
CA VAL A 33 8.38 -21.68 -12.20
C VAL A 33 7.47 -20.49 -12.47
N SER A 34 6.34 -20.70 -13.15
CA SER A 34 5.29 -19.69 -13.22
C SER A 34 4.43 -19.76 -11.95
N VAL A 35 4.33 -18.64 -11.25
CA VAL A 35 3.62 -18.50 -9.96
C VAL A 35 2.56 -17.42 -10.06
N TYR A 36 1.33 -17.68 -9.58
CA TYR A 36 0.29 -16.67 -9.63
C TYR A 36 -0.25 -16.27 -8.27
N TYR A 37 -0.63 -14.99 -8.20
CA TYR A 37 -1.35 -14.36 -7.11
C TYR A 37 -2.49 -13.51 -7.69
N GLY A 38 -3.71 -13.68 -7.17
CA GLY A 38 -4.90 -12.97 -7.60
C GLY A 38 -5.42 -11.99 -6.55
N CYS A 39 -5.95 -10.85 -7.02
CA CYS A 39 -6.66 -9.87 -6.22
C CYS A 39 -8.01 -9.54 -6.85
N ASP A 40 -9.09 -9.66 -6.08
CA ASP A 40 -10.40 -9.17 -6.49
C ASP A 40 -10.48 -7.64 -6.39
N PRO A 41 -11.01 -6.95 -7.42
CA PRO A 41 -11.15 -5.50 -7.49
C PRO A 41 -12.34 -4.99 -6.65
N SER A 42 -12.34 -5.32 -5.35
CA SER A 42 -13.42 -4.92 -4.42
C SER A 42 -13.44 -3.42 -4.08
N ALA A 43 -12.46 -2.67 -4.54
CA ALA A 43 -12.32 -1.22 -4.49
C ALA A 43 -11.36 -0.77 -5.60
N ASP A 44 -11.35 0.53 -5.88
CA ASP A 44 -10.44 1.19 -6.83
C ASP A 44 -8.98 1.29 -6.35
N SER A 45 -8.63 0.62 -5.27
CA SER A 45 -7.26 0.50 -4.76
C SER A 45 -7.04 -0.81 -4.02
N LEU A 46 -5.83 -1.33 -4.11
CA LEU A 46 -5.28 -2.32 -3.20
C LEU A 46 -4.92 -1.66 -1.86
N HIS A 47 -4.79 -2.46 -0.82
CA HIS A 47 -4.38 -2.02 0.52
C HIS A 47 -3.18 -2.84 1.02
N ILE A 48 -2.63 -2.47 2.17
CA ILE A 48 -1.43 -3.15 2.73
C ILE A 48 -1.60 -4.67 2.91
N GLY A 49 -2.82 -5.16 3.11
CA GLY A 49 -3.08 -6.61 3.15
C GLY A 49 -2.82 -7.32 1.81
N ASN A 50 -3.02 -6.62 0.67
CA ASN A 50 -2.70 -7.14 -0.65
C ASN A 50 -1.20 -6.97 -0.98
N LEU A 51 -0.56 -5.95 -0.39
CA LEU A 51 0.85 -5.65 -0.62
C LEU A 51 1.75 -6.85 -0.32
N ILE A 52 1.48 -7.61 0.74
CA ILE A 52 2.25 -8.83 1.06
C ILE A 52 2.27 -9.80 -0.10
N GLY A 53 1.11 -10.10 -0.68
CA GLY A 53 1.03 -11.03 -1.81
C GLY A 53 1.86 -10.55 -3.00
N LEU A 54 1.83 -9.25 -3.30
CA LEU A 54 2.65 -8.65 -4.34
C LEU A 54 4.15 -8.71 -4.01
N LEU A 55 4.53 -8.51 -2.75
CA LEU A 55 5.92 -8.61 -2.31
C LEU A 55 6.42 -10.06 -2.31
N VAL A 56 5.58 -11.04 -1.94
CA VAL A 56 5.91 -12.46 -2.11
C VAL A 56 6.10 -12.77 -3.60
N LEU A 57 5.18 -12.34 -4.45
CA LEU A 57 5.28 -12.53 -5.90
C LEU A 57 6.54 -11.87 -6.47
N ARG A 58 6.92 -10.69 -5.97
CA ARG A 58 8.17 -10.00 -6.35
C ARG A 58 9.41 -10.77 -5.92
N ARG A 59 9.43 -11.42 -4.76
CA ARG A 59 10.54 -12.28 -4.33
C ARG A 59 10.72 -13.49 -5.27
N PHE A 60 9.63 -14.07 -5.74
CA PHE A 60 9.70 -15.10 -6.80
C PHE A 60 10.32 -14.54 -8.07
N GLN A 61 9.96 -13.31 -8.47
CA GLN A 61 10.55 -12.65 -9.63
C GLN A 61 12.07 -12.42 -9.48
N ASP A 62 12.47 -11.88 -8.32
CA ASP A 62 13.86 -11.60 -8.01
C ASP A 62 14.71 -12.89 -7.93
N ALA A 63 14.08 -14.03 -7.59
CA ALA A 63 14.69 -15.35 -7.62
C ALA A 63 14.72 -16.01 -9.03
N GLY A 64 14.25 -15.32 -10.07
CA GLY A 64 14.27 -15.80 -11.47
C GLY A 64 13.06 -16.64 -11.87
N HIS A 65 11.99 -16.68 -11.07
CA HIS A 65 10.72 -17.27 -11.42
C HIS A 65 9.83 -16.26 -12.16
N ARG A 66 8.74 -16.75 -12.79
CA ARG A 66 7.84 -15.92 -13.60
C ARG A 66 6.53 -15.62 -12.86
N PRO A 67 6.32 -14.43 -12.30
CA PRO A 67 5.07 -14.00 -11.75
C PRO A 67 3.94 -13.89 -12.76
N VAL A 68 2.73 -14.28 -12.32
CA VAL A 68 1.48 -13.99 -13.01
C VAL A 68 0.59 -13.24 -11.98
N ALA A 69 0.41 -11.94 -12.19
CA ALA A 69 -0.48 -11.12 -11.39
C ALA A 69 -1.88 -11.15 -12.00
N LEU A 70 -2.88 -11.58 -11.24
CA LEU A 70 -4.24 -11.74 -11.70
C LEU A 70 -5.14 -10.68 -11.06
N ALA A 71 -5.83 -9.90 -11.91
CA ALA A 71 -6.96 -9.10 -11.50
C ALA A 71 -8.25 -9.91 -11.65
N GLY A 72 -9.04 -9.99 -10.59
CA GLY A 72 -10.26 -10.79 -10.56
C GLY A 72 -11.47 -10.09 -11.18
N GLY A 73 -11.43 -9.73 -12.46
CA GLY A 73 -12.55 -9.06 -13.14
C GLY A 73 -13.82 -9.91 -13.18
N ALA A 74 -13.70 -11.25 -13.32
CA ALA A 74 -14.84 -12.15 -13.24
C ALA A 74 -15.18 -12.53 -11.78
N THR A 75 -14.18 -12.91 -10.98
CA THR A 75 -14.39 -13.30 -9.58
C THR A 75 -14.86 -12.14 -8.71
N GLY A 76 -14.48 -10.90 -9.03
CA GLY A 76 -14.97 -9.68 -8.40
C GLY A 76 -16.47 -9.43 -8.57
N MET A 77 -17.10 -9.98 -9.62
CA MET A 77 -18.55 -9.94 -9.82
C MET A 77 -19.31 -10.85 -8.84
N VAL A 78 -18.63 -11.84 -8.26
CA VAL A 78 -19.22 -12.85 -7.36
C VAL A 78 -18.86 -12.56 -5.91
N GLY A 79 -17.59 -12.30 -5.63
CA GLY A 79 -17.05 -11.98 -4.31
C GLY A 79 -16.70 -13.19 -3.47
N ASP A 80 -15.44 -13.21 -2.98
CA ASP A 80 -14.89 -14.29 -2.15
C ASP A 80 -15.49 -14.26 -0.73
N PRO A 81 -16.09 -15.37 -0.24
CA PRO A 81 -16.59 -15.49 1.13
C PRO A 81 -15.48 -15.70 2.17
N SER A 82 -14.25 -16.00 1.77
CA SER A 82 -13.15 -16.34 2.66
C SER A 82 -12.84 -15.22 3.67
N GLY A 83 -12.81 -15.57 4.95
CA GLY A 83 -12.47 -14.64 6.05
C GLY A 83 -13.50 -13.55 6.31
N ARG A 84 -14.78 -13.74 5.89
CA ARG A 84 -15.89 -12.80 6.05
C ARG A 84 -17.09 -13.42 6.74
N SER A 85 -17.86 -12.56 7.42
CA SER A 85 -19.12 -12.91 8.07
C SER A 85 -20.36 -12.56 7.24
N GLU A 86 -20.22 -11.64 6.26
CA GLU A 86 -21.33 -11.10 5.47
C GLU A 86 -21.04 -11.20 3.97
N GLU A 87 -22.11 -11.27 3.16
CA GLU A 87 -22.04 -11.25 1.71
C GLU A 87 -21.53 -9.89 1.20
N ARG A 88 -20.81 -9.88 0.08
CA ARG A 88 -20.35 -8.65 -0.55
C ARG A 88 -21.50 -7.99 -1.31
N ASN A 89 -21.56 -6.66 -1.23
CA ASN A 89 -22.35 -5.90 -2.20
C ASN A 89 -21.74 -6.08 -3.59
N LEU A 90 -22.58 -6.48 -4.54
CA LEU A 90 -22.17 -6.59 -5.94
C LEU A 90 -21.94 -5.20 -6.52
N LEU A 91 -20.83 -5.03 -7.21
CA LEU A 91 -20.50 -3.80 -7.93
C LEU A 91 -21.16 -3.81 -9.31
N ASP A 92 -21.53 -2.65 -9.83
CA ASP A 92 -21.91 -2.51 -11.22
C ASP A 92 -20.69 -2.70 -12.15
N ALA A 93 -20.95 -2.96 -13.44
CA ALA A 93 -19.90 -3.31 -14.39
C ALA A 93 -18.89 -2.16 -14.61
N ASP A 94 -19.34 -0.92 -14.67
CA ASP A 94 -18.48 0.24 -14.92
C ASP A 94 -17.54 0.49 -13.73
N THR A 95 -18.07 0.40 -12.50
CA THR A 95 -17.28 0.49 -11.27
C THR A 95 -16.27 -0.64 -11.19
N LEU A 96 -16.65 -1.86 -11.56
CA LEU A 96 -15.76 -3.00 -11.56
C LEU A 96 -14.60 -2.82 -12.55
N ASP A 97 -14.90 -2.38 -13.77
CA ASP A 97 -13.91 -2.14 -14.83
C ASP A 97 -12.91 -1.03 -14.41
N ALA A 98 -13.39 0.04 -13.80
CA ALA A 98 -12.54 1.09 -13.25
C ALA A 98 -11.62 0.55 -12.13
N ASN A 99 -12.16 -0.27 -11.23
CA ASN A 99 -11.40 -0.90 -10.16
C ASN A 99 -10.32 -1.86 -10.71
N VAL A 100 -10.67 -2.68 -11.71
CA VAL A 100 -9.71 -3.58 -12.40
C VAL A 100 -8.54 -2.78 -12.97
N ALA A 101 -8.83 -1.69 -13.70
CA ALA A 101 -7.78 -0.84 -14.27
C ALA A 101 -6.88 -0.24 -13.18
N ALA A 102 -7.47 0.23 -12.09
CA ALA A 102 -6.74 0.84 -10.97
C ALA A 102 -5.82 -0.16 -10.28
N ILE A 103 -6.31 -1.38 -9.94
CA ILE A 103 -5.45 -2.39 -9.27
C ILE A 103 -4.37 -2.93 -10.20
N LYS A 104 -4.63 -3.09 -11.51
CA LYS A 104 -3.61 -3.46 -12.50
C LYS A 104 -2.46 -2.44 -12.53
N ALA A 105 -2.79 -1.15 -12.52
CA ALA A 105 -1.77 -0.08 -12.47
C ALA A 105 -0.92 -0.13 -11.18
N GLN A 106 -1.51 -0.53 -10.05
CA GLN A 106 -0.78 -0.67 -8.78
C GLN A 106 0.11 -1.92 -8.77
N MET A 107 -0.35 -3.05 -9.31
CA MET A 107 0.47 -4.25 -9.48
C MET A 107 1.71 -3.97 -10.35
N ALA A 108 1.54 -3.17 -11.42
CA ALA A 108 2.60 -2.80 -12.35
C ALA A 108 3.68 -1.90 -11.72
N ARG A 109 3.45 -1.29 -10.56
CA ARG A 109 4.49 -0.53 -9.83
C ARG A 109 5.42 -1.42 -9.02
N ILE A 110 4.97 -2.62 -8.64
CA ILE A 110 5.71 -3.51 -7.74
C ILE A 110 6.45 -4.60 -8.52
N LEU A 111 5.84 -5.09 -9.58
CA LEU A 111 6.39 -6.14 -10.44
C LEU A 111 6.98 -5.53 -11.71
N ASP A 112 8.01 -6.19 -12.24
CA ASP A 112 8.65 -5.82 -13.49
C ASP A 112 8.06 -6.69 -14.63
N PHE A 113 7.40 -6.04 -15.59
CA PHE A 113 6.75 -6.68 -16.72
C PHE A 113 7.56 -6.62 -18.02
N ASP A 114 8.73 -5.98 -18.00
CA ASP A 114 9.59 -5.87 -19.17
C ASP A 114 10.06 -7.26 -19.62
N ASP A 115 10.23 -7.45 -20.92
CA ASP A 115 10.71 -8.68 -21.55
C ASP A 115 9.96 -9.96 -21.13
N GLY A 116 8.70 -9.82 -20.67
CA GLY A 116 7.87 -10.95 -20.24
C GLY A 116 8.30 -11.58 -18.91
N ARG A 117 9.05 -10.84 -18.08
CA ARG A 117 9.52 -11.26 -16.75
C ARG A 117 8.36 -11.47 -15.77
N ALA A 118 7.22 -10.82 -16.01
CA ALA A 118 5.94 -11.09 -15.37
C ALA A 118 4.80 -11.00 -16.38
N VAL A 119 3.61 -11.49 -16.01
CA VAL A 119 2.38 -11.38 -16.80
C VAL A 119 1.28 -10.78 -15.93
N LEU A 120 0.55 -9.83 -16.49
CA LEU A 120 -0.64 -9.25 -15.87
C LEU A 120 -1.87 -9.72 -16.65
N VAL A 121 -2.81 -10.37 -15.95
CA VAL A 121 -3.99 -10.97 -16.57
C VAL A 121 -5.28 -10.55 -15.85
N ASP A 122 -6.40 -10.71 -16.54
CA ASP A 122 -7.74 -10.56 -16.02
C ASP A 122 -8.51 -11.85 -16.22
N ASN A 123 -9.06 -12.44 -15.16
CA ASN A 123 -9.80 -13.69 -15.32
C ASN A 123 -11.12 -13.53 -16.09
N ARG A 124 -11.57 -12.32 -16.34
CA ARG A 124 -12.70 -12.03 -17.24
C ARG A 124 -12.38 -12.42 -18.67
N ASP A 125 -11.11 -12.34 -19.11
CA ASP A 125 -10.69 -12.63 -20.47
C ASP A 125 -10.98 -14.08 -20.89
N TRP A 126 -11.01 -15.02 -19.95
CA TRP A 126 -11.32 -16.43 -20.22
C TRP A 126 -12.61 -16.93 -19.61
N THR A 127 -13.20 -16.17 -18.67
CA THR A 127 -14.43 -16.60 -18.00
C THR A 127 -15.68 -16.10 -18.72
N ALA A 128 -15.61 -14.94 -19.40
CA ALA A 128 -16.76 -14.29 -20.03
C ALA A 128 -17.43 -15.16 -21.11
N ASP A 129 -16.66 -15.94 -21.85
CA ASP A 129 -17.16 -16.79 -22.93
C ASP A 129 -17.57 -18.19 -22.46
N VAL A 130 -17.35 -18.55 -21.19
CA VAL A 130 -17.71 -19.87 -20.65
C VAL A 130 -19.22 -19.92 -20.36
N THR A 131 -19.94 -20.75 -21.08
CA THR A 131 -21.36 -20.92 -20.79
C THR A 131 -21.59 -21.65 -19.46
N LEU A 132 -22.75 -21.41 -18.83
CA LEU A 132 -23.12 -22.13 -17.59
C LEU A 132 -23.02 -23.65 -17.75
N LEU A 133 -23.48 -24.19 -18.90
CA LEU A 133 -23.45 -25.63 -19.15
C LEU A 133 -22.02 -26.15 -19.31
N ASP A 134 -21.17 -25.41 -19.97
CA ASP A 134 -19.75 -25.77 -20.12
C ASP A 134 -19.04 -25.75 -18.77
N PHE A 135 -19.28 -24.72 -17.95
CA PHE A 135 -18.73 -24.65 -16.60
C PHE A 135 -19.16 -25.84 -15.73
N MET A 136 -20.45 -26.17 -15.74
CA MET A 136 -20.98 -27.34 -15.01
C MET A 136 -20.34 -28.65 -15.49
N ARG A 137 -20.12 -28.82 -16.79
CA ARG A 137 -19.55 -30.03 -17.39
C ARG A 137 -18.03 -30.15 -17.20
N HIS A 138 -17.31 -29.02 -17.30
CA HIS A 138 -15.84 -29.06 -17.33
C HIS A 138 -15.21 -28.73 -15.98
N VAL A 139 -15.92 -28.05 -15.08
CA VAL A 139 -15.47 -27.70 -13.73
C VAL A 139 -16.34 -28.40 -12.69
N GLY A 140 -17.63 -28.14 -12.69
CA GLY A 140 -18.56 -28.59 -11.64
C GLY A 140 -18.55 -30.10 -11.40
N LYS A 141 -18.51 -30.90 -12.47
CA LYS A 141 -18.51 -32.39 -12.32
C LYS A 141 -17.29 -32.96 -11.58
N HIS A 142 -16.21 -32.19 -11.50
CA HIS A 142 -14.97 -32.64 -10.86
C HIS A 142 -14.90 -32.31 -9.37
N VAL A 143 -15.84 -31.50 -8.84
CA VAL A 143 -15.88 -31.10 -7.43
C VAL A 143 -17.18 -31.59 -6.80
N THR A 144 -17.09 -32.34 -5.72
CA THR A 144 -18.29 -32.82 -5.02
C THR A 144 -18.82 -31.78 -4.03
N VAL A 145 -20.13 -31.68 -3.87
CA VAL A 145 -20.77 -30.80 -2.88
C VAL A 145 -20.21 -31.05 -1.48
N ASN A 146 -19.97 -32.33 -1.11
CA ASN A 146 -19.38 -32.65 0.18
C ASN A 146 -18.00 -32.03 0.39
N GLN A 147 -17.16 -32.00 -0.64
CA GLN A 147 -15.85 -31.30 -0.58
C GLN A 147 -16.01 -29.81 -0.40
N MET A 148 -17.00 -29.19 -1.06
CA MET A 148 -17.31 -27.79 -0.92
C MET A 148 -17.79 -27.42 0.48
N LEU A 149 -18.74 -28.23 1.02
CA LEU A 149 -19.27 -28.05 2.37
C LEU A 149 -18.22 -28.27 3.49
N ALA A 150 -17.18 -29.06 3.21
CA ALA A 150 -16.10 -29.30 4.17
C ALA A 150 -15.12 -28.12 4.31
N ARG A 151 -15.15 -27.12 3.40
CA ARG A 151 -14.27 -25.95 3.48
C ARG A 151 -14.62 -25.07 4.66
N GLU A 152 -13.61 -24.57 5.35
CA GLU A 152 -13.78 -23.78 6.57
C GLU A 152 -14.61 -22.50 6.34
N SER A 153 -14.34 -21.77 5.25
CA SER A 153 -15.09 -20.57 4.86
C SER A 153 -16.57 -20.87 4.65
N VAL A 154 -16.89 -21.98 3.98
CA VAL A 154 -18.28 -22.41 3.74
C VAL A 154 -18.94 -22.83 5.04
N ARG A 155 -18.27 -23.63 5.88
CA ARG A 155 -18.81 -24.06 7.19
C ARG A 155 -19.11 -22.89 8.11
N ALA A 156 -18.20 -21.93 8.16
CA ALA A 156 -18.39 -20.72 8.97
C ALA A 156 -19.62 -19.93 8.53
N ARG A 157 -19.85 -19.80 7.22
CA ARG A 157 -21.02 -19.12 6.65
C ARG A 157 -22.32 -19.91 6.87
N LEU A 158 -22.30 -21.22 6.71
CA LEU A 158 -23.47 -22.07 6.97
C LEU A 158 -23.89 -22.07 8.44
N ALA A 159 -22.96 -21.84 9.38
CA ALA A 159 -23.23 -21.69 10.79
C ALA A 159 -23.74 -20.30 11.18
N SER A 160 -23.67 -19.31 10.29
CA SER A 160 -24.19 -17.96 10.52
C SER A 160 -25.71 -17.90 10.27
N GLU A 161 -26.40 -16.93 10.90
CA GLU A 161 -27.85 -16.73 10.72
C GLU A 161 -28.24 -16.42 9.27
N GLN A 162 -27.36 -15.76 8.51
CA GLN A 162 -27.61 -15.34 7.13
C GLN A 162 -27.37 -16.46 6.11
N GLY A 163 -26.64 -17.53 6.49
CA GLY A 163 -26.25 -18.59 5.56
C GLY A 163 -25.26 -18.14 4.49
N ILE A 164 -25.20 -18.86 3.38
CA ILE A 164 -24.35 -18.57 2.20
C ILE A 164 -25.21 -18.62 0.94
N SER A 165 -25.08 -17.62 0.07
CA SER A 165 -25.74 -17.65 -1.23
C SER A 165 -25.10 -18.67 -2.18
N TYR A 166 -25.84 -19.13 -3.19
CA TYR A 166 -25.27 -20.00 -4.21
C TYR A 166 -24.11 -19.31 -4.95
N THR A 167 -24.19 -18.00 -5.14
CA THR A 167 -23.16 -17.18 -5.76
C THR A 167 -21.85 -17.26 -4.97
N GLU A 168 -21.86 -16.94 -3.68
CA GLU A 168 -20.68 -17.08 -2.81
C GLU A 168 -20.19 -18.53 -2.70
N PHE A 169 -21.12 -19.49 -2.61
CA PHE A 169 -20.78 -20.90 -2.52
C PHE A 169 -20.03 -21.42 -3.74
N SER A 170 -20.35 -20.88 -4.93
CA SER A 170 -19.70 -21.24 -6.19
C SER A 170 -18.34 -20.59 -6.41
N TYR A 171 -17.97 -19.54 -5.64
CA TYR A 171 -16.73 -18.77 -5.83
C TYR A 171 -15.49 -19.66 -5.91
N MET A 172 -15.36 -20.65 -5.03
CA MET A 172 -14.21 -21.57 -5.02
C MET A 172 -14.01 -22.32 -6.34
N LEU A 173 -15.10 -22.56 -7.10
CA LEU A 173 -15.02 -23.22 -8.40
C LEU A 173 -14.49 -22.27 -9.48
N LEU A 174 -14.81 -20.98 -9.38
CA LEU A 174 -14.27 -19.95 -10.29
C LEU A 174 -12.76 -19.80 -10.11
N GLN A 175 -12.30 -19.66 -8.88
CA GLN A 175 -10.87 -19.57 -8.59
C GLN A 175 -10.13 -20.89 -8.93
N ALA A 176 -10.76 -22.04 -8.76
CA ALA A 176 -10.20 -23.31 -9.20
C ALA A 176 -10.09 -23.39 -10.73
N HIS A 177 -11.08 -22.85 -11.46
CA HIS A 177 -11.05 -22.73 -12.92
C HIS A 177 -9.93 -21.80 -13.37
N ASP A 178 -9.69 -20.68 -12.68
CA ASP A 178 -8.55 -19.80 -12.98
C ASP A 178 -7.23 -20.56 -12.89
N TYR A 179 -7.01 -21.36 -11.85
CA TYR A 179 -5.78 -22.14 -11.75
C TYR A 179 -5.64 -23.15 -12.88
N LEU A 180 -6.73 -23.83 -13.24
CA LEU A 180 -6.75 -24.77 -14.37
C LEU A 180 -6.38 -24.05 -15.68
N TRP A 181 -7.04 -22.94 -15.98
CA TRP A 181 -6.79 -22.16 -17.20
C TRP A 181 -5.36 -21.64 -17.26
N LEU A 182 -4.86 -21.07 -16.16
CA LEU A 182 -3.50 -20.55 -16.04
C LEU A 182 -2.45 -21.65 -16.19
N ASN A 183 -2.70 -22.87 -15.66
CA ASN A 183 -1.83 -24.01 -15.88
C ASN A 183 -1.80 -24.44 -17.33
N GLU A 184 -2.95 -24.46 -18.00
CA GLU A 184 -3.08 -24.86 -19.39
C GLU A 184 -2.44 -23.88 -20.36
N ASN A 185 -2.63 -22.59 -20.17
CA ASN A 185 -2.29 -21.54 -21.14
C ASN A 185 -0.99 -20.80 -20.81
N LEU A 186 -0.63 -20.66 -19.53
CA LEU A 186 0.57 -19.94 -19.09
C LEU A 186 1.59 -20.81 -18.34
N GLY A 187 1.30 -22.12 -18.20
CA GLY A 187 2.19 -23.06 -17.52
C GLY A 187 2.35 -22.75 -16.02
N VAL A 188 1.34 -22.17 -15.36
CA VAL A 188 1.39 -21.87 -13.94
C VAL A 188 1.43 -23.18 -13.14
N GLU A 189 2.44 -23.32 -12.28
CA GLU A 189 2.66 -24.50 -11.44
C GLU A 189 2.46 -24.22 -9.94
N LEU A 190 2.39 -22.96 -9.53
CA LEU A 190 2.26 -22.56 -8.12
C LEU A 190 1.21 -21.45 -7.97
N GLN A 191 0.25 -21.68 -7.06
CA GLN A 191 -0.65 -20.63 -6.58
C GLN A 191 -0.23 -20.19 -5.19
N ILE A 192 -0.17 -18.86 -4.96
CA ILE A 192 0.11 -18.30 -3.63
C ILE A 192 -1.06 -17.46 -3.11
N GLY A 193 -1.19 -17.35 -1.79
CA GLY A 193 -2.28 -16.58 -1.17
C GLY A 193 -2.14 -16.46 0.35
N GLY A 194 -3.00 -15.67 0.99
CA GLY A 194 -3.14 -15.68 2.44
C GLY A 194 -3.69 -17.01 2.96
N SER A 195 -3.52 -17.30 4.24
CA SER A 195 -3.99 -18.56 4.83
C SER A 195 -5.51 -18.75 4.73
N ASP A 196 -6.29 -17.68 4.64
CA ASP A 196 -7.72 -17.69 4.35
C ASP A 196 -8.04 -18.20 2.95
N GLN A 197 -7.09 -18.14 2.00
CA GLN A 197 -7.21 -18.63 0.63
C GLN A 197 -6.86 -20.13 0.48
N TRP A 198 -6.35 -20.78 1.53
CA TRP A 198 -5.86 -22.15 1.42
C TRP A 198 -6.90 -23.13 0.88
N GLY A 199 -8.16 -22.97 1.30
CA GLY A 199 -9.29 -23.77 0.81
C GLY A 199 -9.49 -23.65 -0.71
N ASN A 200 -9.43 -22.43 -1.25
CA ASN A 200 -9.56 -22.15 -2.68
C ASN A 200 -8.35 -22.69 -3.45
N ILE A 201 -7.13 -22.48 -2.93
CA ILE A 201 -5.87 -22.99 -3.51
C ILE A 201 -5.93 -24.50 -3.68
N VAL A 202 -6.27 -25.23 -2.62
CA VAL A 202 -6.38 -26.71 -2.67
C VAL A 202 -7.47 -27.17 -3.64
N SER A 203 -8.56 -26.42 -3.79
CA SER A 203 -9.61 -26.74 -4.77
C SER A 203 -9.08 -26.64 -6.20
N GLY A 204 -8.26 -25.62 -6.49
CA GLY A 204 -7.59 -25.47 -7.78
C GLY A 204 -6.59 -26.60 -8.07
N ILE A 205 -5.75 -26.95 -7.09
CA ILE A 205 -4.80 -28.07 -7.18
C ILE A 205 -5.54 -29.39 -7.50
N ASP A 206 -6.63 -29.66 -6.77
CA ASP A 206 -7.44 -30.86 -7.01
C ASP A 206 -8.08 -30.86 -8.40
N LEU A 207 -8.55 -29.72 -8.89
CA LEU A 207 -9.13 -29.59 -10.22
C LEU A 207 -8.09 -29.86 -11.32
N VAL A 208 -6.92 -29.22 -11.25
CA VAL A 208 -5.82 -29.42 -12.21
C VAL A 208 -5.42 -30.91 -12.24
N ARG A 209 -5.26 -31.53 -11.08
CA ARG A 209 -4.92 -32.95 -10.98
C ARG A 209 -5.97 -33.85 -11.65
N ARG A 210 -7.27 -33.57 -11.43
CA ARG A 210 -8.36 -34.40 -11.97
C ARG A 210 -8.56 -34.23 -13.46
N VAL A 211 -8.37 -33.02 -13.96
CA VAL A 211 -8.59 -32.72 -15.38
C VAL A 211 -7.35 -33.02 -16.23
N ARG A 212 -6.16 -32.66 -15.72
CA ARG A 212 -4.90 -32.73 -16.48
C ARG A 212 -3.96 -33.83 -16.06
N GLY A 213 -4.19 -34.47 -14.92
CA GLY A 213 -3.26 -35.46 -14.35
C GLY A 213 -1.93 -34.85 -13.91
N ARG A 214 -1.82 -33.51 -13.82
CA ARG A 214 -0.60 -32.80 -13.44
C ARG A 214 -0.56 -32.49 -11.96
N ALA A 215 0.62 -32.59 -11.35
CA ALA A 215 0.88 -32.08 -10.03
C ALA A 215 1.20 -30.57 -10.13
N VAL A 216 0.52 -29.77 -9.32
CA VAL A 216 0.77 -28.35 -9.14
C VAL A 216 0.80 -28.04 -7.64
N HIS A 217 1.29 -26.86 -7.28
CA HIS A 217 1.62 -26.51 -5.91
C HIS A 217 0.77 -25.35 -5.37
N GLY A 218 0.70 -25.28 -4.04
CA GLY A 218 0.13 -24.16 -3.31
C GLY A 218 1.05 -23.76 -2.17
N LEU A 219 1.11 -22.46 -1.89
CA LEU A 219 1.80 -21.86 -0.76
C LEU A 219 0.92 -20.77 -0.17
N SER A 220 0.80 -20.72 1.16
CA SER A 220 0.11 -19.62 1.83
C SER A 220 0.95 -19.03 2.95
N TRP A 221 0.75 -17.72 3.18
CA TRP A 221 1.31 -17.00 4.33
C TRP A 221 0.26 -16.77 5.40
N PRO A 222 0.67 -16.59 6.69
CA PRO A 222 -0.27 -16.31 7.78
C PRO A 222 -0.95 -14.95 7.55
N LEU A 223 -2.22 -14.83 7.95
CA LEU A 223 -2.86 -13.52 8.01
C LEU A 223 -2.10 -12.64 9.00
N ILE A 224 -1.89 -11.38 8.60
CA ILE A 224 -1.23 -10.42 9.48
C ILE A 224 -2.24 -9.85 10.44
N THR A 225 -1.95 -10.07 11.71
CA THR A 225 -2.70 -9.53 12.84
C THR A 225 -1.80 -8.62 13.65
N ALA A 226 -2.36 -7.54 14.19
CA ALA A 226 -1.70 -6.76 15.22
C ALA A 226 -1.58 -7.58 16.52
N PRO A 227 -0.75 -7.17 17.50
CA PRO A 227 -0.54 -7.89 18.76
C PRO A 227 -1.82 -8.16 19.56
N ASP A 228 -2.87 -7.38 19.34
CA ASP A 228 -4.20 -7.56 19.93
C ASP A 228 -5.09 -8.56 19.18
N GLY A 229 -4.56 -9.21 18.14
CA GLY A 229 -5.28 -10.16 17.29
C GLY A 229 -6.17 -9.51 16.21
N SER A 230 -6.23 -8.19 16.14
CA SER A 230 -6.96 -7.50 15.07
C SER A 230 -6.24 -7.62 13.72
N LYS A 231 -6.99 -7.71 12.61
CA LYS A 231 -6.39 -7.75 11.27
C LYS A 231 -5.70 -6.43 10.96
N VAL A 232 -4.42 -6.49 10.52
CA VAL A 232 -3.66 -5.31 10.08
C VAL A 232 -4.37 -4.61 8.93
N GLY A 233 -4.34 -3.28 8.96
CA GLY A 233 -5.09 -2.42 8.01
C GLY A 233 -6.43 -1.94 8.55
N LYS A 234 -6.82 -2.33 9.77
CA LYS A 234 -7.99 -1.81 10.48
C LYS A 234 -7.64 -1.02 11.75
N THR A 235 -6.36 -0.76 12.03
CA THR A 235 -5.93 0.03 13.18
C THR A 235 -6.53 1.44 13.08
N THR A 236 -7.31 1.86 14.07
CA THR A 236 -8.04 3.14 14.14
C THR A 236 -9.14 3.37 13.09
N GLY A 237 -9.70 2.32 12.44
CA GLY A 237 -10.93 2.42 11.65
C GLY A 237 -10.77 2.73 10.15
N ALA A 238 -9.60 3.16 9.66
CA ALA A 238 -9.38 3.44 8.24
C ALA A 238 -8.44 2.42 7.61
N ARG A 239 -8.75 1.97 6.38
CA ARG A 239 -7.84 1.15 5.57
C ARG A 239 -6.67 2.00 5.10
N VAL A 240 -5.48 1.41 5.07
CA VAL A 240 -4.29 2.01 4.44
C VAL A 240 -4.21 1.51 3.00
N TRP A 241 -4.42 2.44 2.08
CA TRP A 241 -4.50 2.17 0.66
C TRP A 241 -3.15 2.36 -0.02
N LEU A 242 -2.94 1.67 -1.15
CA LEU A 242 -1.75 1.86 -1.98
C LEU A 242 -1.90 3.06 -2.94
N ASP A 243 -3.13 3.54 -3.15
CA ASP A 243 -3.38 4.74 -3.94
C ASP A 243 -3.03 6.00 -3.15
N PRO A 244 -2.12 6.87 -3.65
CA PRO A 244 -1.74 8.11 -2.98
C PRO A 244 -2.89 9.13 -2.84
N ALA A 245 -3.94 9.04 -3.65
CA ALA A 245 -5.13 9.87 -3.52
C ALA A 245 -5.99 9.49 -2.31
N LYS A 246 -5.94 8.22 -1.86
CA LYS A 246 -6.68 7.71 -0.70
C LYS A 246 -5.87 7.73 0.59
N THR A 247 -4.60 7.39 0.49
CA THR A 247 -3.63 7.44 1.60
C THR A 247 -2.38 8.12 1.06
N THR A 248 -2.16 9.38 1.47
CA THR A 248 -0.98 10.12 1.02
C THR A 248 0.30 9.36 1.34
N PRO A 249 1.39 9.52 0.57
CA PRO A 249 2.67 8.88 0.89
C PRO A 249 3.16 9.21 2.32
N TYR A 250 2.85 10.41 2.82
CA TYR A 250 3.13 10.77 4.21
C TYR A 250 2.33 9.92 5.21
N ARG A 251 1.02 9.77 5.02
CA ARG A 251 0.17 8.93 5.90
C ARG A 251 0.55 7.46 5.80
N PHE A 252 0.92 7.00 4.60
CA PHE A 252 1.42 5.65 4.38
C PHE A 252 2.74 5.44 5.15
N TYR A 253 3.68 6.39 5.09
CA TYR A 253 4.92 6.37 5.87
C TYR A 253 4.63 6.37 7.38
N GLN A 254 3.72 7.25 7.85
CA GLN A 254 3.36 7.34 9.27
C GLN A 254 2.69 6.06 9.81
N HIS A 255 1.96 5.32 8.97
CA HIS A 255 1.41 4.02 9.37
C HIS A 255 2.52 3.06 9.84
N TRP A 256 3.60 2.96 9.08
CA TRP A 256 4.74 2.10 9.44
C TRP A 256 5.54 2.66 10.62
N MET A 257 5.61 3.96 10.76
CA MET A 257 6.22 4.60 11.92
C MET A 257 5.48 4.28 13.23
N GLN A 258 4.21 3.87 13.19
CA GLN A 258 3.39 3.53 14.35
C GLN A 258 3.40 2.03 14.70
N VAL A 259 4.15 1.22 13.98
CA VAL A 259 4.29 -0.22 14.27
C VAL A 259 4.85 -0.40 15.69
N ASP A 260 4.25 -1.33 16.44
CA ASP A 260 4.70 -1.70 17.79
C ASP A 260 6.13 -2.23 17.75
N ASP A 261 6.93 -1.87 18.74
CA ASP A 261 8.36 -2.26 18.81
C ASP A 261 8.54 -3.78 18.74
N ARG A 262 7.59 -4.55 19.25
CA ARG A 262 7.60 -6.03 19.22
C ARG A 262 7.43 -6.61 17.82
N ASP A 263 6.79 -5.87 16.91
CA ASP A 263 6.44 -6.34 15.56
C ASP A 263 7.44 -5.84 14.50
N VAL A 264 8.37 -4.96 14.86
CA VAL A 264 9.29 -4.30 13.91
C VAL A 264 10.02 -5.30 13.03
N ARG A 265 10.63 -6.35 13.64
CA ARG A 265 11.34 -7.38 12.88
C ARG A 265 10.42 -8.11 11.90
N ASP A 266 9.24 -8.51 12.37
CA ASP A 266 8.27 -9.26 11.57
C ASP A 266 7.78 -8.44 10.37
N TYR A 267 7.52 -7.17 10.58
CA TYR A 267 7.08 -6.26 9.53
C TYR A 267 8.20 -5.89 8.55
N LEU A 268 9.43 -5.66 9.01
CA LEU A 268 10.59 -5.51 8.14
C LEU A 268 10.76 -6.72 7.23
N ALA A 269 10.67 -7.93 7.79
CA ALA A 269 10.80 -9.17 7.03
C ALA A 269 9.72 -9.34 5.96
N LYS A 270 8.48 -8.94 6.24
CA LYS A 270 7.31 -9.15 5.37
C LYS A 270 7.10 -8.03 4.35
N PHE A 271 7.28 -6.77 4.76
CA PHE A 271 6.90 -5.59 3.97
C PHE A 271 8.06 -4.88 3.29
N THR A 272 9.30 -5.38 3.42
CA THR A 272 10.45 -4.87 2.67
C THR A 272 11.08 -5.97 1.80
N LEU A 273 11.93 -5.58 0.86
CA LEU A 273 12.75 -6.51 0.06
C LEU A 273 14.20 -6.57 0.58
N LEU A 274 14.47 -6.04 1.77
CA LEU A 274 15.79 -6.09 2.39
C LEU A 274 16.24 -7.54 2.61
N PRO A 275 17.55 -7.84 2.48
CA PRO A 275 18.10 -9.14 2.86
C PRO A 275 17.76 -9.50 4.32
N THR A 276 17.52 -10.78 4.62
CA THR A 276 17.20 -11.22 5.99
C THR A 276 18.26 -10.85 7.02
N ALA A 277 19.54 -10.87 6.62
CA ALA A 277 20.64 -10.45 7.51
C ALA A 277 20.52 -8.95 7.89
N GLU A 278 20.15 -8.09 6.95
CA GLU A 278 19.94 -6.66 7.21
C GLU A 278 18.69 -6.42 8.07
N VAL A 279 17.64 -7.20 7.84
CA VAL A 279 16.42 -7.18 8.69
C VAL A 279 16.78 -7.53 10.14
N ASP A 280 17.60 -8.56 10.36
CA ASP A 280 18.02 -8.99 11.70
C ASP A 280 18.93 -7.96 12.37
N GLU A 281 19.85 -7.32 11.63
CA GLU A 281 20.69 -6.23 12.11
C GLU A 281 19.86 -5.01 12.53
N LEU A 282 18.92 -4.56 11.67
CA LEU A 282 18.01 -3.44 11.99
C LEU A 282 17.13 -3.75 13.20
N ALA A 283 16.68 -4.99 13.34
CA ALA A 283 15.87 -5.40 14.48
C ALA A 283 16.70 -5.42 15.78
N ALA A 284 17.95 -5.87 15.74
CA ALA A 284 18.86 -5.84 16.88
C ALA A 284 19.17 -4.39 17.31
N ASP A 285 19.54 -3.52 16.37
CA ASP A 285 19.75 -2.09 16.60
C ASP A 285 18.53 -1.41 17.23
N HIS A 286 17.33 -1.81 16.76
CA HIS A 286 16.07 -1.29 17.28
C HIS A 286 15.85 -1.75 18.74
N GLN A 287 16.14 -3.01 19.06
CA GLN A 287 15.97 -3.55 20.41
C GLN A 287 16.93 -2.88 21.43
N GLU A 288 18.13 -2.49 21.00
CA GLU A 288 19.10 -1.78 21.86
C GLU A 288 18.66 -0.34 22.19
N ALA A 289 17.99 0.36 21.28
CA ALA A 289 17.57 1.75 21.44
C ALA A 289 16.21 2.02 20.75
N PRO A 290 15.09 1.49 21.30
CA PRO A 290 13.75 1.60 20.69
C PRO A 290 13.30 3.06 20.49
N GLU A 291 13.69 3.96 21.39
CA GLU A 291 13.36 5.39 21.34
C GLU A 291 13.89 6.08 20.08
N ARG A 292 14.93 5.55 19.43
CA ARG A 292 15.50 6.05 18.17
C ARG A 292 14.66 5.66 16.96
N ARG A 293 13.76 4.67 17.10
CA ARG A 293 12.85 4.19 16.08
C ARG A 293 13.51 3.83 14.74
N ARG A 294 14.74 3.31 14.77
CA ARG A 294 15.50 2.99 13.55
C ARG A 294 14.80 1.93 12.70
N GLY A 295 14.28 0.89 13.35
CA GLY A 295 13.55 -0.17 12.65
C GLY A 295 12.27 0.33 11.96
N GLN A 296 11.47 1.16 12.64
CA GLN A 296 10.27 1.76 12.03
C GLN A 296 10.63 2.72 10.89
N ARG A 297 11.72 3.50 11.02
CA ARG A 297 12.18 4.40 9.94
C ARG A 297 12.60 3.62 8.70
N ALA A 298 13.38 2.55 8.88
CA ALA A 298 13.78 1.67 7.79
C ALA A 298 12.56 1.02 7.11
N LEU A 299 11.63 0.48 7.92
CA LEU A 299 10.37 -0.08 7.43
C LEU A 299 9.55 0.93 6.65
N ALA A 300 9.33 2.12 7.23
CA ALA A 300 8.54 3.18 6.62
C ALA A 300 9.16 3.68 5.32
N GLY A 301 10.47 3.90 5.30
CA GLY A 301 11.21 4.33 4.11
C GLY A 301 11.12 3.29 2.98
N GLU A 302 11.44 2.02 3.27
CA GLU A 302 11.43 0.96 2.28
C GLU A 302 10.03 0.64 1.75
N ALA A 303 9.03 0.48 2.63
CA ALA A 303 7.66 0.21 2.20
C ALA A 303 7.09 1.37 1.36
N THR A 304 7.36 2.64 1.74
CA THR A 304 6.91 3.80 0.98
C THR A 304 7.64 3.89 -0.36
N ARG A 305 8.94 3.58 -0.41
CA ARG A 305 9.72 3.53 -1.64
C ARG A 305 9.18 2.48 -2.63
N LEU A 306 8.83 1.30 -2.14
CA LEU A 306 8.29 0.21 -2.96
C LEU A 306 6.94 0.56 -3.59
N VAL A 307 6.07 1.26 -2.87
CA VAL A 307 4.70 1.56 -3.32
C VAL A 307 4.62 2.89 -4.07
N HIS A 308 5.30 3.93 -3.59
CA HIS A 308 5.16 5.31 -4.07
C HIS A 308 6.42 5.85 -4.76
N GLY A 309 7.50 5.08 -4.78
CA GLY A 309 8.77 5.48 -5.38
C GLY A 309 9.68 6.30 -4.46
N GLN A 310 10.94 6.41 -4.86
CA GLN A 310 12.02 7.01 -4.05
C GLN A 310 11.77 8.48 -3.69
N ALA A 311 11.24 9.28 -4.65
CA ALA A 311 11.00 10.69 -4.42
C ALA A 311 9.91 10.93 -3.36
N ALA A 312 8.80 10.16 -3.44
CA ALA A 312 7.71 10.24 -2.47
C ALA A 312 8.13 9.76 -1.08
N ALA A 313 8.95 8.70 -1.00
CA ALA A 313 9.48 8.20 0.28
C ALA A 313 10.35 9.25 0.97
N ARG A 314 11.28 9.86 0.24
CA ARG A 314 12.13 10.95 0.78
C ARG A 314 11.30 12.16 1.22
N ALA A 315 10.30 12.55 0.43
CA ALA A 315 9.43 13.66 0.79
C ALA A 315 8.61 13.36 2.06
N ALA A 316 8.10 12.13 2.21
CA ALA A 316 7.37 11.71 3.40
C ALA A 316 8.26 11.66 4.65
N GLU A 317 9.48 11.18 4.52
CA GLU A 317 10.49 11.15 5.60
C GLU A 317 10.82 12.57 6.08
N GLN A 318 11.20 13.48 5.16
CA GLN A 318 11.49 14.88 5.49
C GLN A 318 10.28 15.60 6.09
N ALA A 319 9.07 15.36 5.55
CA ALA A 319 7.84 15.91 6.12
C ALA A 319 7.60 15.40 7.55
N SER A 320 7.89 14.12 7.81
CA SER A 320 7.86 13.55 9.15
C SER A 320 8.84 14.25 10.08
N GLU A 321 10.08 14.44 9.65
CA GLU A 321 11.10 15.14 10.45
C GLU A 321 10.65 16.56 10.82
N ILE A 322 10.13 17.33 9.86
CA ILE A 322 9.60 18.69 10.10
C ILE A 322 8.51 18.68 11.16
N LEU A 323 7.49 17.81 11.00
CA LEU A 323 6.33 17.77 11.90
C LEU A 323 6.67 17.23 13.30
N PHE A 324 7.83 16.60 13.47
CA PHE A 324 8.37 16.19 14.77
C PHE A 324 9.49 17.13 15.29
N GLY A 325 9.63 18.33 14.73
CA GLY A 325 10.47 19.40 15.27
C GLY A 325 11.77 19.66 14.54
N GLY A 326 12.01 18.97 13.42
CA GLY A 326 13.15 19.24 12.53
C GLY A 326 13.03 20.57 11.79
N SER A 327 14.14 21.02 11.18
CA SER A 327 14.17 22.24 10.40
C SER A 327 13.55 22.02 9.01
N PRO A 328 12.62 22.89 8.55
CA PRO A 328 12.10 22.84 7.20
C PRO A 328 13.01 23.48 6.14
N VAL A 329 14.07 24.19 6.54
CA VAL A 329 14.92 25.02 5.63
C VAL A 329 15.64 24.16 4.61
N GLU A 330 16.12 22.97 5.02
CA GLU A 330 16.87 22.05 4.14
C GLU A 330 15.96 21.06 3.40
N ALA A 331 14.66 21.09 3.69
CA ALA A 331 13.70 20.15 3.11
C ALA A 331 13.38 20.50 1.65
N GLY A 332 13.18 19.50 0.81
CA GLY A 332 12.78 19.71 -0.57
C GLY A 332 11.35 20.25 -0.71
N ALA A 333 11.05 20.88 -1.85
CA ALA A 333 9.71 21.43 -2.13
C ALA A 333 8.58 20.39 -2.00
N ALA A 334 8.84 19.14 -2.40
CA ALA A 334 7.88 18.04 -2.26
C ALA A 334 7.57 17.68 -0.79
N ALA A 335 8.56 17.80 0.10
CA ALA A 335 8.37 17.58 1.53
C ALA A 335 7.51 18.69 2.16
N LEU A 336 7.75 19.95 1.79
CA LEU A 336 6.95 21.08 2.24
C LEU A 336 5.49 20.99 1.72
N ALA A 337 5.32 20.56 0.48
CA ALA A 337 3.99 20.29 -0.08
C ALA A 337 3.29 19.14 0.68
N ALA A 338 4.01 18.08 1.07
CA ALA A 338 3.48 17.01 1.90
C ALA A 338 3.08 17.52 3.30
N VAL A 339 3.91 18.36 3.94
CA VAL A 339 3.56 19.03 5.21
C VAL A 339 2.28 19.86 5.05
N ALA A 340 2.22 20.69 3.99
CA ALA A 340 1.04 21.51 3.73
C ALA A 340 -0.24 20.70 3.45
N GLY A 341 -0.12 19.46 2.98
CA GLY A 341 -1.25 18.53 2.83
C GLY A 341 -1.80 17.96 4.13
N GLU A 342 -1.04 18.04 5.22
CA GLU A 342 -1.39 17.39 6.50
C GLU A 342 -1.72 18.38 7.63
N VAL A 343 -1.45 19.67 7.44
CA VAL A 343 -1.69 20.71 8.44
C VAL A 343 -2.56 21.84 7.88
N PRO A 344 -3.16 22.70 8.73
CA PRO A 344 -3.88 23.87 8.28
C PRO A 344 -3.03 24.75 7.34
N ARG A 345 -3.69 25.33 6.33
CA ARG A 345 -3.05 26.20 5.34
C ARG A 345 -3.70 27.59 5.37
N ALA A 346 -2.87 28.62 5.07
CA ALA A 346 -3.35 29.96 4.77
C ALA A 346 -2.62 30.49 3.54
N PRO A 347 -3.18 31.49 2.84
CA PRO A 347 -2.51 32.11 1.70
C PRO A 347 -1.16 32.73 2.09
N LEU A 348 -0.17 32.58 1.23
CA LEU A 348 1.07 33.34 1.36
C LEU A 348 0.79 34.82 1.02
N PRO A 349 1.28 35.79 1.79
CA PRO A 349 1.18 37.22 1.41
C PRO A 349 1.72 37.47 0.01
N SER A 350 1.15 38.46 -0.69
CA SER A 350 1.62 38.90 -2.01
C SER A 350 3.08 39.38 -1.99
N ASP A 351 3.73 39.36 -3.14
CA ASP A 351 5.13 39.84 -3.24
C ASP A 351 5.31 41.28 -2.75
N ALA A 352 4.31 42.14 -2.93
CA ALA A 352 4.32 43.52 -2.43
C ALA A 352 4.26 43.59 -0.90
N GLU A 353 3.42 42.75 -0.26
CA GLU A 353 3.33 42.63 1.18
C GLU A 353 4.58 42.01 1.80
N LEU A 354 5.14 40.97 1.16
CA LEU A 354 6.41 40.37 1.57
C LEU A 354 7.59 41.36 1.47
N ALA A 355 7.60 42.22 0.44
CA ALA A 355 8.63 43.26 0.27
C ALA A 355 8.50 44.36 1.34
N ALA A 356 7.28 44.69 1.74
CA ALA A 356 7.01 45.64 2.82
C ALA A 356 7.23 45.05 4.22
N GLY A 357 7.12 43.73 4.37
CA GLY A 357 7.10 43.00 5.62
C GLY A 357 5.67 42.74 6.09
N ALA A 358 5.21 41.48 5.98
CA ALA A 358 3.87 41.09 6.37
C ALA A 358 3.81 40.78 7.88
N ASP A 359 2.85 41.43 8.60
CA ASP A 359 2.65 41.22 10.05
C ASP A 359 2.26 39.74 10.34
N LEU A 360 3.04 39.09 11.20
CA LEU A 360 2.83 37.69 11.57
C LEU A 360 1.55 37.47 12.41
N VAL A 361 1.07 38.48 13.13
CA VAL A 361 -0.10 38.39 14.03
C VAL A 361 -1.38 37.99 13.28
N PRO A 362 -1.79 38.71 12.19
CA PRO A 362 -2.95 38.26 11.41
C PRO A 362 -2.74 36.90 10.75
N LEU A 363 -1.55 36.58 10.25
CA LEU A 363 -1.24 35.31 9.58
C LEU A 363 -1.38 34.11 10.52
N LEU A 364 -1.01 34.25 11.80
CA LEU A 364 -1.23 33.20 12.82
C LEU A 364 -2.71 32.92 13.07
N VAL A 365 -3.56 33.95 12.99
CA VAL A 365 -5.01 33.77 13.14
C VAL A 365 -5.60 33.11 11.90
N GLU A 366 -5.24 33.58 10.72
CA GLU A 366 -5.69 33.05 9.42
C GLU A 366 -5.28 31.58 9.23
N ALA A 367 -4.06 31.26 9.63
CA ALA A 367 -3.53 29.88 9.62
C ALA A 367 -4.10 28.98 10.73
N GLY A 368 -5.01 29.49 11.58
CA GLY A 368 -5.64 28.72 12.64
C GLY A 368 -4.73 28.39 13.84
N LEU A 369 -3.54 28.98 13.93
CA LEU A 369 -2.61 28.78 15.04
C LEU A 369 -2.96 29.64 16.27
N ALA A 370 -3.74 30.70 16.07
CA ALA A 370 -4.24 31.54 17.15
C ALA A 370 -5.74 31.82 17.00
N SER A 371 -6.46 31.83 18.10
CA SER A 371 -7.91 32.11 18.13
C SER A 371 -8.26 33.59 17.93
N SER A 372 -7.32 34.47 18.13
CA SER A 372 -7.48 35.94 18.01
C SER A 372 -6.11 36.63 17.88
N LYS A 373 -6.10 37.89 17.41
CA LYS A 373 -4.90 38.73 17.41
C LYS A 373 -4.28 38.89 18.81
N GLY A 374 -5.10 38.90 19.87
CA GLY A 374 -4.63 38.95 21.25
C GLY A 374 -3.92 37.66 21.67
N ASP A 375 -4.46 36.50 21.26
CA ASP A 375 -3.81 35.20 21.50
C ASP A 375 -2.51 35.06 20.72
N ALA A 376 -2.46 35.53 19.45
CA ALA A 376 -1.26 35.55 18.64
C ALA A 376 -0.14 36.39 19.29
N ARG A 377 -0.43 37.62 19.74
CA ARG A 377 0.54 38.49 20.41
C ARG A 377 1.11 37.85 21.68
N ARG A 378 0.25 37.30 22.55
CA ARG A 378 0.69 36.60 23.77
C ARG A 378 1.58 35.40 23.44
N SER A 379 1.26 34.66 22.38
CA SER A 379 2.08 33.52 21.95
C SER A 379 3.46 33.94 21.47
N LEU A 380 3.58 35.09 20.80
CA LEU A 380 4.85 35.68 20.39
C LEU A 380 5.65 36.18 21.62
N GLU A 381 5.01 36.89 22.55
CA GLU A 381 5.63 37.37 23.80
C GLU A 381 6.16 36.22 24.67
N GLN A 382 5.50 35.07 24.63
CA GLN A 382 5.94 33.84 25.33
C GLN A 382 7.01 33.05 24.57
N GLY A 383 7.45 33.51 23.38
CA GLY A 383 8.41 32.81 22.52
C GLY A 383 7.91 31.42 22.07
N ALA A 384 6.58 31.27 21.95
CA ALA A 384 5.95 29.99 21.59
C ALA A 384 5.83 29.79 20.07
N VAL A 385 6.14 30.80 19.25
CA VAL A 385 6.00 30.77 17.80
C VAL A 385 7.36 30.59 17.12
N SER A 386 7.38 29.80 16.07
CA SER A 386 8.53 29.66 15.16
C SER A 386 8.09 29.84 13.71
N VAL A 387 8.99 30.42 12.90
CA VAL A 387 8.89 30.55 11.46
C VAL A 387 10.04 29.75 10.86
N ASN A 388 9.75 28.83 9.96
CA ASN A 388 10.73 27.92 9.33
C ASN A 388 11.67 27.21 10.33
N GLY A 389 11.16 26.89 11.51
CA GLY A 389 11.92 26.22 12.57
C GLY A 389 12.53 27.17 13.61
N ASP A 390 12.81 28.43 13.25
CA ASP A 390 13.43 29.40 14.13
C ASP A 390 12.40 30.10 15.01
N ARG A 391 12.69 30.22 16.30
CA ARG A 391 11.87 31.03 17.22
C ARG A 391 11.88 32.49 16.82
N VAL A 392 10.72 33.12 16.90
CA VAL A 392 10.56 34.51 16.54
C VAL A 392 10.09 35.36 17.73
N GLU A 393 10.52 36.64 17.72
CA GLU A 393 10.15 37.62 18.74
C GLU A 393 8.94 38.47 18.31
N PRO A 394 8.30 39.21 19.24
CA PRO A 394 7.24 40.17 18.93
C PRO A 394 7.73 41.20 17.91
N GLY A 395 6.91 41.53 16.91
CA GLY A 395 7.25 42.44 15.82
C GLY A 395 7.96 41.78 14.63
N ARG A 396 8.14 40.44 14.64
CA ARG A 396 8.65 39.71 13.47
C ARG A 396 7.65 39.80 12.31
N GLU A 397 8.13 40.17 11.16
CA GLU A 397 7.41 40.21 9.89
C GLU A 397 7.86 39.02 9.01
N ILE A 398 6.96 38.53 8.15
CA ILE A 398 7.30 37.59 7.07
C ILE A 398 7.77 38.38 5.86
N ARG A 399 8.90 37.98 5.30
CA ARG A 399 9.54 38.60 4.17
C ARG A 399 9.84 37.59 3.06
N ALA A 400 10.24 38.07 1.89
CA ALA A 400 10.55 37.22 0.74
C ALA A 400 11.59 36.13 1.05
N ASP A 401 12.59 36.42 1.90
CA ASP A 401 13.63 35.47 2.31
C ASP A 401 13.11 34.34 3.20
N ASP A 402 11.94 34.48 3.78
CA ASP A 402 11.29 33.39 4.56
C ASP A 402 10.59 32.36 3.66
N VAL A 403 10.39 32.68 2.37
CA VAL A 403 9.63 31.84 1.46
C VAL A 403 10.49 30.71 0.92
N LEU A 404 10.30 29.52 1.43
CA LEU A 404 11.02 28.32 1.01
C LEU A 404 10.52 27.86 -0.36
N HIS A 405 11.44 27.59 -1.27
CA HIS A 405 11.17 27.18 -2.67
C HIS A 405 10.14 28.07 -3.40
N GLY A 406 10.10 29.37 -3.06
CA GLY A 406 9.18 30.34 -3.67
C GLY A 406 7.70 30.16 -3.32
N ARG A 407 7.34 29.20 -2.43
CA ARG A 407 5.93 28.80 -2.21
C ARG A 407 5.50 28.62 -0.77
N HIS A 408 6.39 28.31 0.16
CA HIS A 408 6.00 27.82 1.49
C HIS A 408 6.66 28.61 2.62
N VAL A 409 5.91 28.92 3.67
CA VAL A 409 6.45 29.33 4.97
C VAL A 409 5.82 28.44 6.03
N VAL A 410 6.65 27.74 6.82
CA VAL A 410 6.19 26.83 7.87
C VAL A 410 6.09 27.60 9.18
N LEU A 411 4.89 27.64 9.74
CA LEU A 411 4.58 28.22 11.04
C LEU A 411 4.39 27.13 12.08
N ARG A 412 4.90 27.35 13.28
CA ARG A 412 4.67 26.44 14.43
C ARG A 412 4.35 27.23 15.68
N LYS A 413 3.34 26.76 16.44
CA LYS A 413 3.01 27.24 17.80
C LYS A 413 3.18 26.10 18.80
N GLY A 414 4.08 26.28 19.75
CA GLY A 414 4.43 25.24 20.72
C GLY A 414 5.13 24.05 20.08
N LYS A 415 4.87 22.83 20.59
CA LYS A 415 5.56 21.61 20.14
C LYS A 415 4.85 20.87 18.99
N LYS A 416 3.52 21.00 18.86
CA LYS A 416 2.68 20.12 18.03
C LYS A 416 1.79 20.82 17.02
N SER A 417 1.59 22.14 17.12
CA SER A 417 0.69 22.86 16.23
C SER A 417 1.46 23.50 15.10
N TYR A 418 1.22 23.01 13.89
CA TYR A 418 1.84 23.48 12.66
C TYR A 418 0.78 24.06 11.73
N ALA A 419 1.19 25.00 10.88
CA ALA A 419 0.45 25.48 9.72
C ALA A 419 1.44 25.90 8.65
N VAL A 420 0.99 25.99 7.41
CA VAL A 420 1.83 26.41 6.28
C VAL A 420 1.13 27.54 5.54
N LEU A 421 1.87 28.65 5.30
CA LEU A 421 1.46 29.64 4.32
C LEU A 421 1.89 29.13 2.94
N VAL A 422 0.97 29.12 1.98
CA VAL A 422 1.17 28.52 0.65
C VAL A 422 0.79 29.53 -0.43
N ARG A 423 1.62 29.65 -1.46
CA ARG A 423 1.27 30.37 -2.69
C ARG A 423 0.42 29.47 -3.57
N ASP A 424 -0.77 29.91 -3.97
CA ASP A 424 -1.66 29.14 -4.85
C ASP A 424 -1.11 29.01 -6.27
N GLU A 425 -1.44 27.90 -6.95
CA GLU A 425 -0.90 27.56 -8.29
C GLU A 425 -1.36 28.52 -9.41
N GLY A 426 -2.29 29.44 -9.13
CA GLY A 426 -2.81 30.41 -10.09
C GLY A 426 -2.04 31.72 -10.21
N GLU A 427 -1.03 31.98 -9.35
CA GLU A 427 -0.28 33.25 -9.31
C GLU A 427 1.10 33.18 -9.99
N GLU A 428 1.46 32.13 -10.68
CA GLU A 428 2.70 32.07 -11.46
C GLU A 428 2.57 32.83 -12.78
N ASN A 429 3.32 33.97 -12.84
CA ASN A 429 3.71 34.71 -14.04
C ASN A 429 2.61 35.34 -14.91
N SER A 430 2.08 36.46 -14.47
CA SER A 430 1.83 37.52 -15.43
C SER A 430 3.19 38.14 -15.85
N PRO A 431 3.59 38.07 -17.12
CA PRO A 431 4.83 38.73 -17.57
C PRO A 431 4.71 40.22 -17.31
N LYS A 432 5.75 40.82 -16.68
CA LYS A 432 5.86 42.28 -16.48
C LYS A 432 5.57 42.99 -17.80
N PRO A 433 4.59 43.93 -17.86
CA PRO A 433 4.46 44.78 -19.02
C PRO A 433 5.63 45.81 -19.03
N GLY A 434 6.51 45.70 -19.98
CA GLY A 434 7.47 46.80 -20.22
C GLY A 434 8.88 46.35 -20.57
N SER A 435 9.12 45.98 -21.80
CA SER A 435 10.28 46.42 -22.58
C SER A 435 9.93 46.37 -24.07
N GLN A 436 9.29 47.42 -24.54
CA GLN A 436 9.41 47.79 -25.95
C GLN A 436 10.91 48.08 -26.19
N VAL A 437 11.54 47.18 -26.94
CA VAL A 437 12.81 47.51 -27.59
C VAL A 437 12.43 48.00 -28.99
N ASP A 438 12.60 49.27 -29.19
CA ASP A 438 12.61 49.89 -30.52
C ASP A 438 13.65 49.14 -31.38
N ALA A 439 13.21 48.69 -32.52
CA ALA A 439 14.08 48.22 -33.59
C ALA A 439 14.11 49.26 -34.70
N PRO A 440 15.29 49.52 -35.34
CA PRO A 440 15.45 50.45 -36.41
C PRO A 440 14.83 50.00 -37.74
#